data_866d90bd78e93faed9ca72553c1fc00d
#
_entry.id   866d90bd78e93faed9ca72553c1fc00d
#
_cell.length_a   1.000
_cell.length_b   1.000
_cell.length_c   1.000
_cell.angle_alpha   90.00
_cell.angle_beta   90.00
_cell.angle_gamma   90.00
#
_symmetry.space_group_name_H-M   'P 1'
#
loop_
_entity.id
_entity.type
_entity.pdbx_description
1 polymer ?
#
loop_
_entity_poly.entity_id
_entity_poly.type
_entity_poly.pdbx_seq_one_letter_code
_entity_poly.pdbx_strand_id
1 'polypeptide(L)'
;RKWYLPALILLLVGTVLILRNHSTKTEYVTHTGGIFGTVYKITYQGAPELIDTCIAALNDVDAALSMFNPESNLSRINRCETDTMCAMTREVLELAMEVSDATNGCFDITVGQLVNAWGFGYKSGELPDSATVAEMMRHVGFDKLTIDGNIIKLDSLAQLNCGAIAKGYGCDMVARTLSEHGVE
;
A
#
# COMPACT_ATOMS: atom_id res chain seq x y z
N ARG A 1 -22.85 -65.76 1.29
CA ARG A 1 -23.11 -64.87 2.44
C ARG A 1 -22.14 -63.66 2.55
N LYS A 2 -21.52 -63.16 1.45
CA LYS A 2 -20.63 -61.99 1.42
C LYS A 2 -20.89 -61.09 0.21
N TRP A 3 -22.05 -61.18 -0.43
CA TRP A 3 -22.39 -60.43 -1.64
C TRP A 3 -22.66 -58.92 -1.38
N TYR A 4 -22.93 -58.51 -0.15
CA TYR A 4 -23.11 -57.14 0.25
C TYR A 4 -21.78 -56.34 0.37
N LEU A 5 -20.63 -57.02 0.45
CA LEU A 5 -19.33 -56.37 0.55
C LEU A 5 -19.01 -55.45 -0.66
N PRO A 6 -19.21 -55.91 -1.92
CA PRO A 6 -19.00 -55.05 -3.09
C PRO A 6 -20.00 -53.91 -3.16
N ALA A 7 -21.23 -54.07 -2.70
CA ALA A 7 -22.21 -53.00 -2.63
C ALA A 7 -21.84 -51.93 -1.61
N LEU A 8 -21.30 -52.33 -0.46
CA LEU A 8 -20.81 -51.43 0.58
C LEU A 8 -19.58 -50.60 0.09
N ILE A 9 -18.67 -51.24 -0.64
CA ILE A 9 -17.50 -50.60 -1.24
C ILE A 9 -17.94 -49.58 -2.31
N LEU A 10 -18.90 -49.95 -3.18
CA LEU A 10 -19.46 -49.02 -4.17
C LEU A 10 -20.14 -47.81 -3.54
N LEU A 11 -20.86 -48.01 -2.44
CA LEU A 11 -21.52 -46.96 -1.69
C LEU A 11 -20.50 -46.03 -1.03
N LEU A 12 -19.43 -46.58 -0.47
CA LEU A 12 -18.34 -45.85 0.15
C LEU A 12 -17.52 -45.05 -0.88
N VAL A 13 -17.22 -45.64 -2.04
CA VAL A 13 -16.57 -44.97 -3.16
C VAL A 13 -17.49 -43.89 -3.73
N GLY A 14 -18.78 -44.17 -3.87
CA GLY A 14 -19.76 -43.18 -4.33
C GLY A 14 -19.86 -41.98 -3.38
N THR A 15 -19.93 -42.21 -2.06
CA THR A 15 -19.93 -41.12 -1.07
C THR A 15 -18.62 -40.34 -1.07
N VAL A 16 -17.47 -40.99 -1.19
CA VAL A 16 -16.17 -40.31 -1.30
C VAL A 16 -16.09 -39.49 -2.60
N LEU A 17 -16.58 -40.01 -3.71
CA LEU A 17 -16.63 -39.26 -4.98
C LEU A 17 -17.59 -38.07 -4.92
N ILE A 18 -18.76 -38.21 -4.28
CA ILE A 18 -19.70 -37.11 -4.07
C ILE A 18 -19.10 -36.07 -3.16
N LEU A 19 -18.44 -36.45 -2.06
CA LEU A 19 -17.76 -35.50 -1.15
C LEU A 19 -16.57 -34.80 -1.82
N ARG A 20 -15.82 -35.49 -2.68
CA ARG A 20 -14.75 -34.85 -3.48
C ARG A 20 -15.28 -33.95 -4.57
N ASN A 21 -16.45 -34.24 -5.13
CA ASN A 21 -17.07 -33.42 -6.18
C ASN A 21 -17.89 -32.25 -5.60
N HIS A 22 -18.11 -32.24 -4.29
CA HIS A 22 -18.61 -31.09 -3.52
C HIS A 22 -17.47 -30.16 -3.08
N SER A 23 -16.35 -30.17 -3.81
CA SER A 23 -15.44 -29.04 -3.79
C SER A 23 -16.24 -27.85 -4.30
N THR A 24 -16.74 -27.05 -3.37
CA THR A 24 -17.38 -25.77 -3.66
C THR A 24 -16.42 -25.03 -4.59
N LYS A 25 -16.83 -24.79 -5.84
CA LYS A 25 -16.15 -23.81 -6.69
C LYS A 25 -16.26 -22.49 -5.92
N THR A 26 -15.22 -22.16 -5.19
CA THR A 26 -15.13 -20.88 -4.53
C THR A 26 -15.08 -19.85 -5.65
N GLU A 27 -16.11 -19.04 -5.77
CA GLU A 27 -16.17 -18.03 -6.80
C GLU A 27 -15.15 -16.93 -6.51
N TYR A 28 -14.57 -16.38 -7.57
CA TYR A 28 -13.69 -15.21 -7.45
C TYR A 28 -14.53 -13.96 -7.27
N VAL A 29 -14.26 -13.23 -6.22
CA VAL A 29 -14.77 -11.88 -6.02
C VAL A 29 -13.84 -10.91 -6.72
N THR A 30 -14.39 -10.00 -7.51
CA THR A 30 -13.63 -8.94 -8.17
C THR A 30 -14.29 -7.60 -7.90
N HIS A 31 -13.49 -6.66 -7.42
CA HIS A 31 -13.92 -5.27 -7.20
C HIS A 31 -12.92 -4.30 -7.81
N THR A 32 -13.45 -3.18 -8.36
CA THR A 32 -12.66 -2.10 -8.92
C THR A 32 -13.10 -0.78 -8.33
N GLY A 33 -12.15 0.11 -8.08
CA GLY A 33 -12.42 1.42 -7.52
C GLY A 33 -11.29 2.40 -7.75
N GLY A 34 -11.42 3.61 -7.21
CA GLY A 34 -10.39 4.65 -7.28
C GLY A 34 -9.79 4.92 -5.91
N ILE A 35 -8.45 5.02 -5.83
CA ILE A 35 -7.72 5.45 -4.62
C ILE A 35 -6.33 5.94 -5.03
N PHE A 36 -5.66 6.74 -4.21
CA PHE A 36 -4.32 7.30 -4.46
C PHE A 36 -4.18 8.04 -5.81
N GLY A 37 -5.26 8.65 -6.30
CA GLY A 37 -5.27 9.30 -7.61
C GLY A 37 -5.20 8.34 -8.81
N THR A 38 -5.47 7.05 -8.61
CA THR A 38 -5.45 5.99 -9.62
C THR A 38 -6.60 5.01 -9.41
N VAL A 39 -6.64 3.93 -10.18
CA VAL A 39 -7.62 2.86 -10.06
C VAL A 39 -6.98 1.61 -9.46
N TYR A 40 -7.77 0.84 -8.72
CA TYR A 40 -7.39 -0.48 -8.25
C TYR A 40 -8.34 -1.57 -8.76
N LYS A 41 -7.85 -2.78 -8.82
CA LYS A 41 -8.62 -4.00 -9.05
C LYS A 41 -8.16 -5.05 -8.04
N ILE A 42 -9.07 -5.46 -7.17
CA ILE A 42 -8.85 -6.55 -6.21
C ILE A 42 -9.59 -7.78 -6.72
N THR A 43 -8.92 -8.92 -6.81
CA THR A 43 -9.52 -10.20 -7.16
C THR A 43 -9.02 -11.25 -6.18
N TYR A 44 -9.92 -11.91 -5.49
CA TYR A 44 -9.58 -12.94 -4.51
C TYR A 44 -10.64 -14.05 -4.50
N GLN A 45 -10.33 -15.18 -3.88
CA GLN A 45 -11.23 -16.30 -3.72
C GLN A 45 -11.63 -16.38 -2.24
N GLY A 46 -12.86 -16.01 -1.92
CA GLY A 46 -13.31 -15.94 -0.52
C GLY A 46 -14.69 -15.35 -0.37
N ALA A 47 -15.05 -14.98 0.86
CA ALA A 47 -16.33 -14.38 1.17
C ALA A 47 -16.45 -12.97 0.55
N PRO A 48 -17.55 -12.64 -0.12
CA PRO A 48 -17.71 -11.33 -0.79
C PRO A 48 -17.59 -10.14 0.16
N GLU A 49 -17.92 -10.31 1.42
CA GLU A 49 -17.92 -9.26 2.46
C GLU A 49 -16.50 -8.77 2.80
N LEU A 50 -15.47 -9.56 2.51
CA LEU A 50 -14.07 -9.16 2.75
C LEU A 50 -13.64 -7.97 1.92
N ILE A 51 -14.38 -7.63 0.85
CA ILE A 51 -14.05 -6.47 0.04
C ILE A 51 -14.13 -5.16 0.83
N ASP A 52 -15.10 -5.03 1.72
CA ASP A 52 -15.25 -3.83 2.55
C ASP A 52 -14.05 -3.65 3.50
N THR A 53 -13.52 -4.76 4.03
CA THR A 53 -12.32 -4.76 4.87
C THR A 53 -11.07 -4.40 4.06
N CYS A 54 -10.96 -4.90 2.82
CA CYS A 54 -9.88 -4.52 1.91
C CYS A 54 -9.93 -3.03 1.55
N ILE A 55 -11.13 -2.49 1.29
CA ILE A 55 -11.30 -1.06 1.00
C ILE A 55 -10.96 -0.21 2.24
N ALA A 56 -11.34 -0.65 3.43
CA ALA A 56 -10.97 0.02 4.68
C ALA A 56 -9.43 0.07 4.83
N ALA A 57 -8.72 -1.03 4.59
CA ALA A 57 -7.25 -1.06 4.63
C ALA A 57 -6.61 -0.09 3.62
N LEU A 58 -7.16 0.02 2.42
CA LEU A 58 -6.70 1.02 1.44
C LEU A 58 -6.96 2.47 1.90
N ASN A 59 -8.11 2.74 2.52
CA ASN A 59 -8.41 4.05 3.07
C ASN A 59 -7.47 4.43 4.23
N ASP A 60 -7.08 3.46 5.06
CA ASP A 60 -6.10 3.66 6.12
C ASP A 60 -4.73 4.04 5.55
N VAL A 61 -4.31 3.39 4.46
CA VAL A 61 -3.08 3.76 3.74
C VAL A 61 -3.20 5.17 3.14
N ASP A 62 -4.35 5.55 2.57
CA ASP A 62 -4.57 6.92 2.06
C ASP A 62 -4.48 7.96 3.19
N ALA A 63 -5.11 7.68 4.33
CA ALA A 63 -5.03 8.54 5.51
C ALA A 63 -3.60 8.67 6.07
N ALA A 64 -2.75 7.66 5.87
CA ALA A 64 -1.36 7.70 6.29
C ALA A 64 -0.44 8.42 5.28
N LEU A 65 -0.54 8.11 3.98
CA LEU A 65 0.52 8.36 3.00
C LEU A 65 0.12 9.23 1.82
N SER A 66 -1.15 9.61 1.67
CA SER A 66 -1.62 10.36 0.52
C SER A 66 -1.09 11.78 0.52
N MET A 67 -0.51 12.21 -0.59
CA MET A 67 -0.15 13.60 -0.84
C MET A 67 -1.35 14.46 -1.26
N PHE A 68 -2.43 13.81 -1.71
CA PHE A 68 -3.63 14.46 -2.23
C PHE A 68 -4.69 14.67 -1.14
N ASN A 69 -4.60 13.88 -0.05
CA ASN A 69 -5.44 14.05 1.13
C ASN A 69 -4.75 15.02 2.10
N PRO A 70 -5.27 16.24 2.29
CA PRO A 70 -4.65 17.24 3.18
C PRO A 70 -4.62 16.78 4.63
N GLU A 71 -5.54 15.90 5.05
CA GLU A 71 -5.62 15.38 6.42
C GLU A 71 -4.73 14.16 6.66
N SER A 72 -4.05 13.65 5.61
CA SER A 72 -3.15 12.51 5.78
C SER A 72 -1.98 12.85 6.71
N ASN A 73 -1.45 11.84 7.39
CA ASN A 73 -0.30 12.02 8.27
C ASN A 73 0.91 12.58 7.50
N LEU A 74 1.20 12.07 6.30
CA LEU A 74 2.27 12.58 5.43
C LEU A 74 2.08 14.04 5.03
N SER A 75 0.87 14.42 4.64
CA SER A 75 0.56 15.81 4.26
C SER A 75 0.72 16.78 5.43
N ARG A 76 0.33 16.37 6.63
CA ARG A 76 0.52 17.17 7.85
C ARG A 76 1.99 17.31 8.24
N ILE A 77 2.78 16.25 8.07
CA ILE A 77 4.24 16.28 8.24
C ILE A 77 4.85 17.26 7.24
N ASN A 78 4.49 17.17 5.97
CA ASN A 78 4.97 18.06 4.91
C ASN A 78 4.63 19.55 5.12
N ARG A 79 3.58 19.84 5.88
CA ARG A 79 3.20 21.21 6.27
C ARG A 79 3.75 21.62 7.63
N CYS A 80 4.60 20.81 8.25
CA CYS A 80 5.15 21.03 9.60
C CYS A 80 4.08 21.20 10.69
N GLU A 81 2.89 20.61 10.51
CA GLU A 81 1.81 20.61 11.51
C GLU A 81 2.01 19.55 12.58
N THR A 82 2.79 18.54 12.27
CA THR A 82 3.20 17.47 13.18
C THR A 82 4.55 16.91 12.78
N ASP A 83 5.29 16.40 13.74
CA ASP A 83 6.49 15.60 13.57
C ASP A 83 6.24 14.12 13.92
N THR A 84 5.00 13.79 14.28
CA THR A 84 4.63 12.46 14.75
C THR A 84 4.06 11.61 13.61
N MET A 85 4.71 10.49 13.36
CA MET A 85 4.29 9.48 12.40
C MET A 85 3.29 8.52 12.99
N CYS A 86 2.25 8.17 12.24
CA CYS A 86 1.45 6.98 12.53
C CYS A 86 2.26 5.71 12.18
N ALA A 87 1.78 4.55 12.63
CA ALA A 87 2.49 3.28 12.44
C ALA A 87 2.77 2.97 10.96
N MET A 88 1.80 3.18 10.07
CA MET A 88 1.96 2.95 8.63
C MET A 88 2.96 3.92 8.00
N THR A 89 2.88 5.21 8.36
CA THR A 89 3.82 6.20 7.87
C THR A 89 5.24 5.83 8.29
N ARG A 90 5.45 5.43 9.55
CA ARG A 90 6.76 5.01 10.04
C ARG A 90 7.27 3.80 9.28
N GLU A 91 6.48 2.72 9.16
CA GLU A 91 6.86 1.49 8.44
C GLU A 91 7.34 1.80 7.02
N VAL A 92 6.58 2.65 6.30
CA VAL A 92 6.92 3.01 4.91
C VAL A 92 8.16 3.90 4.83
N LEU A 93 8.33 4.86 5.75
CA LEU A 93 9.49 5.74 5.73
C LEU A 93 10.76 5.01 6.16
N GLU A 94 10.70 4.10 7.14
CA GLU A 94 11.83 3.24 7.50
C GLU A 94 12.29 2.39 6.31
N LEU A 95 11.34 1.73 5.62
CA LEU A 95 11.66 0.97 4.40
C LEU A 95 12.22 1.87 3.28
N ALA A 96 11.67 3.06 3.12
CA ALA A 96 12.16 4.02 2.13
C ALA A 96 13.61 4.44 2.40
N MET A 97 13.98 4.63 3.67
CA MET A 97 15.37 4.91 4.09
C MET A 97 16.31 3.74 3.76
N GLU A 98 15.89 2.50 4.05
CA GLU A 98 16.68 1.31 3.70
C GLU A 98 16.91 1.21 2.19
N VAL A 99 15.87 1.46 1.38
CA VAL A 99 16.00 1.44 -0.09
C VAL A 99 16.88 2.59 -0.59
N SER A 100 16.77 3.77 0.01
CA SER A 100 17.61 4.92 -0.32
C SER A 100 19.09 4.62 -0.07
N ASP A 101 19.41 4.03 1.08
CA ASP A 101 20.77 3.61 1.41
C ASP A 101 21.28 2.52 0.45
N ALA A 102 20.50 1.46 0.25
CA ALA A 102 20.86 0.35 -0.64
C ALA A 102 21.08 0.77 -2.10
N THR A 103 20.44 1.86 -2.53
CA THR A 103 20.55 2.40 -3.89
C THR A 103 21.52 3.59 -4.00
N ASN A 104 22.22 3.93 -2.92
CA ASN A 104 23.08 5.11 -2.85
C ASN A 104 22.35 6.39 -3.26
N GLY A 105 21.10 6.57 -2.80
CA GLY A 105 20.28 7.74 -3.09
C GLY A 105 19.66 7.79 -4.49
N CYS A 106 19.72 6.71 -5.27
CA CYS A 106 18.97 6.65 -6.54
C CYS A 106 17.47 6.63 -6.33
N PHE A 107 17.01 6.12 -5.19
CA PHE A 107 15.66 6.30 -4.68
C PHE A 107 15.71 7.27 -3.49
N ASP A 108 14.90 8.33 -3.53
CA ASP A 108 14.84 9.31 -2.44
C ASP A 108 13.42 9.88 -2.34
N ILE A 109 12.79 9.68 -1.17
CA ILE A 109 11.44 10.18 -0.90
C ILE A 109 11.39 11.66 -0.56
N THR A 110 12.53 12.32 -0.35
CA THR A 110 12.58 13.75 -0.01
C THR A 110 12.44 14.66 -1.22
N VAL A 111 12.24 14.10 -2.42
CA VAL A 111 12.09 14.82 -3.70
C VAL A 111 10.72 15.47 -3.89
N GLY A 112 9.86 15.52 -2.87
CA GLY A 112 8.48 15.97 -2.97
C GLY A 112 8.33 17.37 -3.57
N GLN A 113 9.18 18.32 -3.21
CA GLN A 113 9.17 19.67 -3.80
C GLN A 113 9.40 19.64 -5.31
N LEU A 114 10.37 18.85 -5.77
CA LEU A 114 10.68 18.72 -7.19
C LEU A 114 9.51 18.08 -7.94
N VAL A 115 8.96 16.97 -7.42
CA VAL A 115 7.79 16.29 -7.99
C VAL A 115 6.62 17.26 -8.16
N ASN A 116 6.35 18.09 -7.14
CA ASN A 116 5.30 19.12 -7.20
C ASN A 116 5.62 20.24 -8.21
N ALA A 117 6.86 20.70 -8.26
CA ALA A 117 7.29 21.77 -9.17
C ALA A 117 7.21 21.35 -10.64
N TRP A 118 7.49 20.06 -10.93
CA TRP A 118 7.35 19.49 -12.27
C TRP A 118 5.93 19.11 -12.66
N GLY A 119 4.94 19.34 -11.79
CA GLY A 119 3.52 19.10 -12.05
C GLY A 119 3.07 17.65 -11.90
N PHE A 120 3.91 16.76 -11.35
CA PHE A 120 3.54 15.37 -11.04
C PHE A 120 2.85 15.21 -9.68
N GLY A 121 2.76 16.30 -8.88
CA GLY A 121 2.02 16.36 -7.62
C GLY A 121 0.64 17.01 -7.80
N TYR A 122 0.21 17.75 -6.78
CA TYR A 122 -1.08 18.45 -6.73
C TYR A 122 -1.04 19.86 -7.35
N LYS A 123 0.09 20.34 -7.82
CA LYS A 123 0.24 21.64 -8.48
C LYS A 123 0.49 21.43 -9.97
N SER A 124 -0.32 22.10 -10.78
CA SER A 124 -0.04 22.37 -12.18
C SER A 124 0.49 23.81 -12.31
N GLY A 125 1.63 24.02 -12.93
CA GLY A 125 2.22 25.34 -13.06
C GLY A 125 3.22 25.41 -14.19
N GLU A 126 3.87 26.56 -14.34
CA GLU A 126 5.02 26.71 -15.22
C GLU A 126 6.18 25.83 -14.72
N LEU A 127 6.94 25.24 -15.64
CA LEU A 127 8.12 24.44 -15.28
C LEU A 127 9.13 25.33 -14.54
N PRO A 128 9.76 24.81 -13.47
CA PRO A 128 10.73 25.58 -12.70
C PRO A 128 11.97 25.85 -13.55
N ASP A 129 12.55 27.04 -13.38
CA ASP A 129 13.85 27.35 -13.97
C ASP A 129 15.00 26.64 -13.23
N SER A 130 16.19 26.68 -13.82
CA SER A 130 17.36 26.00 -13.27
C SER A 130 17.78 26.51 -11.88
N ALA A 131 17.55 27.80 -11.57
CA ALA A 131 17.89 28.39 -10.28
C ALA A 131 16.94 27.88 -9.20
N THR A 132 15.65 27.83 -9.50
CA THR A 132 14.61 27.26 -8.64
C THR A 132 14.86 25.78 -8.35
N VAL A 133 15.22 24.99 -9.38
CA VAL A 133 15.59 23.57 -9.21
C VAL A 133 16.81 23.43 -8.31
N ALA A 134 17.86 24.22 -8.54
CA ALA A 134 19.07 24.19 -7.72
C ALA A 134 18.81 24.54 -6.26
N GLU A 135 17.90 25.44 -5.97
CA GLU A 135 17.49 25.78 -4.61
C GLU A 135 16.73 24.61 -3.96
N MET A 136 15.73 24.04 -4.65
CA MET A 136 14.99 22.88 -4.15
C MET A 136 15.88 21.67 -3.86
N MET A 137 16.89 21.43 -4.71
CA MET A 137 17.85 20.35 -4.53
C MET A 137 18.66 20.44 -3.22
N ARG A 138 18.80 21.64 -2.63
CA ARG A 138 19.48 21.79 -1.35
C ARG A 138 18.73 21.14 -0.19
N HIS A 139 17.43 20.95 -0.32
CA HIS A 139 16.54 20.37 0.68
C HIS A 139 16.26 18.88 0.40
N VAL A 140 16.72 18.35 -0.72
CA VAL A 140 16.67 16.93 -1.05
C VAL A 140 17.85 16.19 -0.45
N GLY A 141 17.61 15.01 0.08
CA GLY A 141 18.62 14.12 0.62
C GLY A 141 18.03 13.28 1.77
N PHE A 142 17.95 11.98 1.57
CA PHE A 142 17.47 11.05 2.59
C PHE A 142 18.37 11.06 3.84
N ASP A 143 19.65 11.40 3.70
CA ASP A 143 20.62 11.59 4.77
C ASP A 143 20.29 12.77 5.71
N LYS A 144 19.42 13.67 5.29
CA LYS A 144 18.91 14.81 6.07
C LYS A 144 17.65 14.49 6.87
N LEU A 145 17.09 13.29 6.67
CA LEU A 145 15.93 12.80 7.36
C LEU A 145 16.36 11.90 8.51
N THR A 146 15.80 12.12 9.70
CA THR A 146 16.06 11.28 10.87
C THR A 146 14.75 10.78 11.45
N ILE A 147 14.69 9.49 11.77
CA ILE A 147 13.56 8.84 12.42
C ILE A 147 14.01 8.40 13.81
N ASP A 148 13.28 8.83 14.85
CA ASP A 148 13.48 8.43 16.24
C ASP A 148 12.15 7.98 16.83
N GLY A 149 11.93 6.67 16.87
CA GLY A 149 10.65 6.07 17.22
C GLY A 149 9.54 6.53 16.27
N ASN A 150 8.56 7.27 16.78
CA ASN A 150 7.47 7.83 15.96
C ASN A 150 7.72 9.27 15.54
N ILE A 151 8.86 9.85 15.88
CA ILE A 151 9.19 11.23 15.57
C ILE A 151 10.07 11.29 14.33
N ILE A 152 9.70 12.14 13.40
CA ILE A 152 10.48 12.44 12.20
C ILE A 152 11.08 13.84 12.31
N LYS A 153 12.34 13.97 11.92
CA LYS A 153 13.01 15.26 11.78
C LYS A 153 13.50 15.38 10.34
N LEU A 154 13.09 16.44 9.69
CA LEU A 154 13.53 16.80 8.35
C LEU A 154 13.69 18.32 8.25
N ASP A 155 14.38 18.75 7.21
CA ASP A 155 14.47 20.19 6.88
C ASP A 155 13.05 20.74 6.66
N SER A 156 12.74 21.90 7.24
CA SER A 156 11.42 22.54 7.17
C SER A 156 10.95 22.88 5.75
N LEU A 157 11.88 22.91 4.80
CA LEU A 157 11.60 23.11 3.37
C LEU A 157 11.59 21.82 2.58
N ALA A 158 12.05 20.67 3.16
CA ALA A 158 11.95 19.39 2.52
C ALA A 158 10.48 18.92 2.46
N GLN A 159 10.14 18.20 1.41
CA GLN A 159 8.83 17.55 1.27
C GLN A 159 8.98 16.09 0.90
N LEU A 160 8.28 15.26 1.63
CA LEU A 160 8.25 13.83 1.39
C LEU A 160 7.25 13.47 0.29
N ASN A 161 7.59 12.51 -0.55
CA ASN A 161 6.73 11.96 -1.58
C ASN A 161 6.75 10.44 -1.55
N CYS A 162 5.65 9.83 -1.13
CA CYS A 162 5.49 8.39 -1.10
C CYS A 162 4.85 7.81 -2.38
N GLY A 163 4.69 8.60 -3.45
CA GLY A 163 4.00 8.17 -4.67
C GLY A 163 4.60 6.94 -5.36
N ALA A 164 5.89 6.71 -5.19
CA ALA A 164 6.58 5.54 -5.75
C ALA A 164 6.41 4.27 -4.90
N ILE A 165 6.11 4.37 -3.60
CA ILE A 165 6.05 3.24 -2.67
C ILE A 165 4.63 2.98 -2.13
N ALA A 166 3.80 4.00 -1.94
CA ALA A 166 2.50 3.90 -1.28
C ALA A 166 1.52 2.95 -1.99
N LYS A 167 1.57 2.87 -3.34
CA LYS A 167 0.69 1.94 -4.08
C LYS A 167 1.05 0.48 -3.83
N GLY A 168 2.34 0.16 -3.79
CA GLY A 168 2.84 -1.17 -3.42
C GLY A 168 2.43 -1.53 -1.99
N TYR A 169 2.65 -0.61 -1.06
CA TYR A 169 2.23 -0.78 0.33
C TYR A 169 0.72 -1.02 0.47
N GLY A 170 -0.11 -0.31 -0.31
CA GLY A 170 -1.55 -0.56 -0.37
C GLY A 170 -1.89 -1.98 -0.83
N CYS A 171 -1.17 -2.52 -1.83
CA CYS A 171 -1.33 -3.91 -2.24
C CYS A 171 -0.94 -4.89 -1.12
N ASP A 172 0.15 -4.63 -0.41
CA ASP A 172 0.61 -5.46 0.72
C ASP A 172 -0.41 -5.45 1.86
N MET A 173 -1.00 -4.30 2.17
CA MET A 173 -2.04 -4.19 3.20
C MET A 173 -3.29 -4.98 2.83
N VAL A 174 -3.74 -4.93 1.58
CA VAL A 174 -4.86 -5.76 1.10
C VAL A 174 -4.50 -7.25 1.19
N ALA A 175 -3.29 -7.64 0.79
CA ALA A 175 -2.84 -9.03 0.86
C ALA A 175 -2.78 -9.53 2.31
N ARG A 176 -2.23 -8.73 3.25
CA ARG A 176 -2.23 -9.03 4.69
C ARG A 176 -3.66 -9.20 5.21
N THR A 177 -4.55 -8.28 4.89
CA THR A 177 -5.97 -8.33 5.29
C THR A 177 -6.64 -9.61 4.81
N LEU A 178 -6.47 -9.98 3.55
CA LEU A 178 -7.03 -11.21 2.98
C LEU A 178 -6.44 -12.47 3.67
N SER A 179 -5.13 -12.49 3.89
CA SER A 179 -4.44 -13.61 4.55
C SER A 179 -4.89 -13.80 6.00
N GLU A 180 -5.09 -12.71 6.76
CA GLU A 180 -5.63 -12.74 8.13
C GLU A 180 -7.04 -13.33 8.19
N HIS A 181 -7.79 -13.26 7.08
CA HIS A 181 -9.12 -13.85 6.94
C HIS A 181 -9.10 -15.21 6.24
N GLY A 182 -7.93 -15.85 6.11
CA GLY A 182 -7.77 -17.20 5.59
C GLY A 182 -7.92 -17.32 4.07
N VAL A 183 -7.74 -16.23 3.34
CA VAL A 183 -7.64 -16.24 1.86
C VAL A 183 -6.19 -16.48 1.47
N GLU A 184 -5.98 -17.49 0.61
CA GLU A 184 -4.66 -17.87 0.07
C GLU A 184 -4.41 -17.31 -1.33
#